data_985ab4c1e0412c8b9d5c9f70753d082e
#
_entry.id   985ab4c1e0412c8b9d5c9f70753d082e
#
_cell.length_a   1.000
_cell.length_b   1.000
_cell.length_c   1.000
_cell.angle_alpha   90.00
_cell.angle_beta   90.00
_cell.angle_gamma   90.00
#
_symmetry.space_group_name_H-M   'P 1'
#
loop_
_entity.id
_entity.type
_entity.pdbx_description
1 polymer ?
#
loop_
_entity_poly.entity_id
_entity_poly.type
_entity_poly.pdbx_seq_one_letter_code
_entity_poly.pdbx_strand_id
1 'polypeptide(L)'
;MSTPKMRKLKTFIRSAALAALAATVSIQSYAEDLGIVRLATTTSTYNSGLLDYLLPEFEKANGATIQVIAVGTGKALRMGRDGDVDLVMTHAPKAEAKFVNEGHGVQPRGIMYNDFVLVGPKNDPADVKSAKSIKEALAKVSANNALFISRGDDSGTHKKELGLWKQAGTKLPFEGYREVGQGMGKVLQISSELQAYTLTDRGTWLAYKSKVDLEIASEGDKGLFNPYQVILVNPAKFDGLNTKGAQALSDWLVSEATQKRINDFRLHGERLFIANAK
;
A
#
# COMPACT_ATOMS: atom_id res chain seq x y z
N MET A 1 103.52 -33.57 -2.30
CA MET A 1 102.19 -34.17 -1.96
C MET A 1 101.34 -33.05 -1.45
N SER A 2 100.58 -32.46 -2.29
CA SER A 2 99.85 -31.23 -2.04
C SER A 2 98.36 -31.49 -2.06
N THR A 3 97.65 -31.13 -0.99
CA THR A 3 96.20 -31.17 -0.89
C THR A 3 95.53 -29.94 -1.54
N PRO A 4 94.52 -30.05 -2.33
CA PRO A 4 93.86 -28.89 -2.93
C PRO A 4 92.84 -28.25 -1.95
N LYS A 5 92.89 -26.93 -1.90
CA LYS A 5 92.00 -26.07 -1.15
C LYS A 5 90.59 -26.09 -1.75
N MET A 6 89.59 -26.46 -0.97
CA MET A 6 88.16 -26.27 -1.32
C MET A 6 87.79 -24.79 -1.27
N ARG A 7 87.50 -24.21 -2.42
CA ARG A 7 86.85 -22.90 -2.55
C ARG A 7 85.36 -23.02 -2.22
N LYS A 8 84.92 -22.37 -1.14
CA LYS A 8 83.52 -22.23 -0.81
C LYS A 8 82.90 -21.27 -1.82
N LEU A 9 82.04 -21.81 -2.67
CA LEU A 9 81.17 -21.04 -3.55
C LEU A 9 80.00 -20.52 -2.74
N LYS A 10 79.96 -19.22 -2.48
CA LYS A 10 78.77 -18.56 -1.87
C LYS A 10 77.76 -18.35 -2.93
N THR A 11 76.73 -19.20 -2.93
CA THR A 11 75.56 -19.02 -3.76
C THR A 11 74.67 -17.92 -3.16
N PHE A 12 74.62 -16.79 -3.83
CA PHE A 12 73.68 -15.71 -3.53
C PHE A 12 72.30 -16.13 -4.05
N ILE A 13 71.37 -16.55 -3.14
CA ILE A 13 69.99 -16.73 -3.45
C ILE A 13 69.36 -15.32 -3.39
N ARG A 14 69.13 -14.73 -4.57
CA ARG A 14 68.27 -13.53 -4.68
C ARG A 14 66.79 -13.97 -4.56
N SER A 15 66.21 -13.79 -3.37
CA SER A 15 64.78 -13.89 -3.17
C SER A 15 64.14 -12.74 -3.90
N ALA A 16 63.59 -13.03 -5.08
CA ALA A 16 62.66 -12.13 -5.72
C ALA A 16 61.32 -12.22 -4.96
N ALA A 17 61.05 -11.28 -4.08
CA ALA A 17 59.73 -11.09 -3.49
C ALA A 17 58.80 -10.60 -4.60
N LEU A 18 57.97 -11.51 -5.18
CA LEU A 18 56.85 -11.16 -5.99
C LEU A 18 55.80 -10.51 -5.05
N ALA A 19 55.76 -9.18 -5.02
CA ALA A 19 54.67 -8.45 -4.45
C ALA A 19 53.45 -8.65 -5.38
N ALA A 20 52.62 -9.63 -5.07
CA ALA A 20 51.29 -9.76 -5.66
C ALA A 20 50.45 -8.59 -5.17
N LEU A 21 50.44 -7.51 -5.96
CA LEU A 21 49.48 -6.41 -5.79
C LEU A 21 48.09 -6.96 -6.14
N ALA A 22 47.42 -7.49 -5.13
CA ALA A 22 45.98 -7.81 -5.25
C ALA A 22 45.25 -6.50 -5.46
N ALA A 23 45.08 -6.10 -6.72
CA ALA A 23 44.14 -5.07 -7.09
C ALA A 23 42.76 -5.60 -6.73
N THR A 24 42.28 -5.23 -5.56
CA THR A 24 40.85 -5.33 -5.24
C THR A 24 40.11 -4.38 -6.18
N VAL A 25 39.73 -4.92 -7.32
CA VAL A 25 38.72 -4.26 -8.17
C VAL A 25 37.44 -4.22 -7.34
N SER A 26 37.26 -3.13 -6.63
CA SER A 26 35.93 -2.79 -6.08
C SER A 26 35.02 -2.67 -7.29
N ILE A 27 34.26 -3.73 -7.58
CA ILE A 27 33.13 -3.67 -8.49
C ILE A 27 32.17 -2.74 -7.79
N GLN A 28 32.32 -1.44 -8.04
CA GLN A 28 31.24 -0.50 -7.77
C GLN A 28 30.12 -0.96 -8.68
N SER A 29 29.18 -1.69 -8.10
CA SER A 29 27.89 -1.92 -8.72
C SER A 29 27.29 -0.52 -8.92
N TYR A 30 27.49 0.06 -10.08
CA TYR A 30 26.73 1.22 -10.49
C TYR A 30 25.28 0.76 -10.43
N ALA A 31 24.50 1.32 -9.51
CA ALA A 31 23.07 1.17 -9.55
C ALA A 31 22.64 1.54 -10.97
N GLU A 32 21.98 0.64 -11.65
CA GLU A 32 21.55 0.87 -13.02
C GLU A 32 20.55 2.01 -12.98
N ASP A 33 20.77 3.06 -13.76
CA ASP A 33 19.87 4.20 -13.87
C ASP A 33 18.54 3.73 -14.50
N LEU A 34 17.54 3.55 -13.64
CA LEU A 34 16.20 3.13 -14.07
C LEU A 34 15.36 4.30 -14.62
N GLY A 35 15.86 5.52 -14.56
CA GLY A 35 15.18 6.70 -15.09
C GLY A 35 13.84 7.00 -14.40
N ILE A 36 12.90 7.59 -15.17
CA ILE A 36 11.58 7.95 -14.64
C ILE A 36 10.63 6.74 -14.70
N VAL A 37 10.02 6.41 -13.58
CA VAL A 37 8.96 5.39 -13.46
C VAL A 37 7.65 6.07 -13.07
N ARG A 38 6.63 5.97 -13.90
CA ARG A 38 5.32 6.60 -13.70
C ARG A 38 4.39 5.65 -12.95
N LEU A 39 4.04 6.02 -11.71
CA LEU A 39 3.15 5.25 -10.84
C LEU A 39 1.82 5.98 -10.67
N ALA A 40 0.72 5.42 -11.19
CA ALA A 40 -0.61 5.90 -10.84
C ALA A 40 -1.13 5.21 -9.57
N THR A 41 -1.62 6.01 -8.64
CA THR A 41 -2.18 5.49 -7.37
C THR A 41 -3.41 6.30 -6.93
N THR A 42 -4.01 5.91 -5.80
CA THR A 42 -5.16 6.64 -5.27
C THR A 42 -4.74 7.83 -4.41
N THR A 43 -5.57 8.88 -4.38
CA THR A 43 -5.33 10.05 -3.51
C THR A 43 -5.26 9.67 -2.04
N SER A 44 -6.03 8.68 -1.59
CA SER A 44 -5.97 8.19 -0.21
C SER A 44 -4.63 7.51 0.10
N THR A 45 -4.09 6.71 -0.83
CA THR A 45 -2.75 6.10 -0.68
C THR A 45 -1.67 7.17 -0.62
N TYR A 46 -1.69 8.13 -1.53
CA TYR A 46 -0.74 9.24 -1.55
C TYR A 46 -0.79 10.07 -0.26
N ASN A 47 -1.99 10.48 0.13
CA ASN A 47 -2.19 11.33 1.32
C ASN A 47 -1.89 10.63 2.65
N SER A 48 -1.73 9.30 2.66
CA SER A 48 -1.29 8.57 3.86
C SER A 48 0.16 8.86 4.24
N GLY A 49 0.98 9.40 3.31
CA GLY A 49 2.41 9.61 3.50
C GLY A 49 3.27 8.34 3.37
N LEU A 50 2.66 7.18 3.10
CA LEU A 50 3.42 5.92 2.97
C LEU A 50 4.43 5.98 1.81
N LEU A 51 4.03 6.53 0.67
CA LEU A 51 4.91 6.61 -0.50
C LEU A 51 6.08 7.56 -0.25
N ASP A 52 5.87 8.69 0.41
CA ASP A 52 6.93 9.63 0.80
C ASP A 52 7.92 8.98 1.79
N TYR A 53 7.44 8.04 2.62
CA TYR A 53 8.27 7.28 3.53
C TYR A 53 9.08 6.17 2.84
N LEU A 54 8.52 5.52 1.81
CA LEU A 54 9.12 4.36 1.17
C LEU A 54 10.02 4.72 -0.02
N LEU A 55 9.51 5.54 -0.97
CA LEU A 55 10.11 5.70 -2.30
C LEU A 55 11.52 6.30 -2.32
N PRO A 56 11.91 7.24 -1.43
CA PRO A 56 13.26 7.82 -1.46
C PRO A 56 14.40 6.78 -1.35
N GLU A 57 14.15 5.68 -0.64
CA GLU A 57 15.15 4.60 -0.55
C GLU A 57 15.29 3.85 -1.87
N PHE A 58 14.17 3.52 -2.53
CA PHE A 58 14.18 2.89 -3.83
C PHE A 58 14.86 3.76 -4.88
N GLU A 59 14.50 5.05 -4.94
CA GLU A 59 15.06 6.01 -5.90
C GLU A 59 16.58 6.13 -5.75
N LYS A 60 17.05 6.28 -4.51
CA LYS A 60 18.48 6.37 -4.21
C LYS A 60 19.24 5.10 -4.58
N ALA A 61 18.65 3.92 -4.32
CA ALA A 61 19.31 2.64 -4.55
C ALA A 61 19.38 2.26 -6.04
N ASN A 62 18.48 2.78 -6.86
CA ASN A 62 18.29 2.34 -8.24
C ASN A 62 18.47 3.45 -9.29
N GLY A 63 18.91 4.65 -8.91
CA GLY A 63 19.00 5.77 -9.86
C GLY A 63 17.67 6.09 -10.53
N ALA A 64 16.56 5.88 -9.82
CA ALA A 64 15.21 6.08 -10.34
C ALA A 64 14.59 7.37 -9.84
N THR A 65 13.64 7.90 -10.59
CA THR A 65 12.70 8.93 -10.13
C THR A 65 11.28 8.40 -10.25
N ILE A 66 10.56 8.27 -9.14
CA ILE A 66 9.19 7.78 -9.16
C ILE A 66 8.21 8.95 -9.30
N GLN A 67 7.64 9.11 -10.47
CA GLN A 67 6.60 10.08 -10.72
C GLN A 67 5.25 9.54 -10.25
N VAL A 68 4.84 9.93 -9.04
CA VAL A 68 3.56 9.50 -8.45
C VAL A 68 2.41 10.36 -8.98
N ILE A 69 1.40 9.74 -9.55
CA ILE A 69 0.19 10.38 -10.07
C ILE A 69 -1.00 9.94 -9.21
N ALA A 70 -1.37 10.81 -8.26
CA ALA A 70 -2.43 10.54 -7.29
C ALA A 70 -3.80 10.97 -7.83
N VAL A 71 -4.66 10.00 -8.11
CA VAL A 71 -6.01 10.21 -8.68
C VAL A 71 -7.02 9.22 -8.09
N GLY A 72 -8.28 9.26 -8.50
CA GLY A 72 -9.24 8.22 -8.11
C GLY A 72 -8.93 6.88 -8.80
N THR A 73 -9.27 5.75 -8.16
CA THR A 73 -9.01 4.38 -8.66
C THR A 73 -9.38 4.18 -10.13
N GLY A 74 -10.57 4.61 -10.53
CA GLY A 74 -11.03 4.46 -11.92
C GLY A 74 -10.16 5.23 -12.92
N LYS A 75 -9.64 6.41 -12.53
CA LYS A 75 -8.72 7.19 -13.38
C LYS A 75 -7.34 6.56 -13.40
N ALA A 76 -6.83 6.06 -12.26
CA ALA A 76 -5.54 5.37 -12.21
C ALA A 76 -5.52 4.14 -13.14
N LEU A 77 -6.55 3.29 -13.06
CA LEU A 77 -6.68 2.12 -13.94
C LEU A 77 -6.89 2.52 -15.42
N ARG A 78 -7.56 3.63 -15.68
CA ARG A 78 -7.69 4.16 -17.05
C ARG A 78 -6.35 4.60 -17.61
N MET A 79 -5.54 5.32 -16.83
CA MET A 79 -4.19 5.73 -17.23
C MET A 79 -3.31 4.50 -17.57
N GLY A 80 -3.41 3.43 -16.76
CA GLY A 80 -2.75 2.16 -17.07
C GLY A 80 -3.28 1.51 -18.34
N ARG A 81 -4.60 1.55 -18.59
CA ARG A 81 -5.21 1.02 -19.81
C ARG A 81 -4.78 1.79 -21.05
N ASP A 82 -4.57 3.09 -20.92
CA ASP A 82 -4.24 3.99 -22.02
C ASP A 82 -2.70 4.09 -22.25
N GLY A 83 -1.87 3.46 -21.36
CA GLY A 83 -0.40 3.43 -21.49
C GLY A 83 0.30 4.70 -20.96
N ASP A 84 -0.41 5.55 -20.23
CA ASP A 84 0.11 6.81 -19.69
C ASP A 84 1.08 6.62 -18.52
N VAL A 85 1.04 5.45 -17.88
CA VAL A 85 1.84 5.08 -16.71
C VAL A 85 2.45 3.69 -16.86
N ASP A 86 3.52 3.41 -16.12
CA ASP A 86 4.25 2.16 -16.21
C ASP A 86 3.69 1.08 -15.27
N LEU A 87 3.07 1.51 -14.15
CA LEU A 87 2.39 0.63 -13.20
C LEU A 87 1.29 1.37 -12.45
N VAL A 88 0.37 0.62 -11.88
CA VAL A 88 -0.71 1.13 -11.04
C VAL A 88 -0.65 0.49 -9.66
N MET A 89 -0.96 1.26 -8.61
CA MET A 89 -1.12 0.78 -7.23
C MET A 89 -2.50 1.20 -6.73
N THR A 90 -3.40 0.25 -6.58
CA THR A 90 -4.80 0.52 -6.20
C THR A 90 -5.30 -0.47 -5.15
N HIS A 91 -6.55 -0.31 -4.71
CA HIS A 91 -7.19 -1.14 -3.68
C HIS A 91 -8.66 -1.42 -4.01
N ALA A 92 -8.93 -1.84 -5.24
CA ALA A 92 -10.27 -2.16 -5.74
C ALA A 92 -10.27 -3.52 -6.46
N PRO A 93 -10.24 -4.65 -5.73
CA PRO A 93 -9.95 -5.98 -6.28
C PRO A 93 -10.77 -6.35 -7.52
N LYS A 94 -12.05 -5.96 -7.56
CA LYS A 94 -12.92 -6.26 -8.73
C LYS A 94 -12.50 -5.48 -9.98
N ALA A 95 -12.15 -4.20 -9.82
CA ALA A 95 -11.72 -3.36 -10.94
C ALA A 95 -10.31 -3.75 -11.41
N GLU A 96 -9.43 -4.11 -10.50
CA GLU A 96 -8.09 -4.63 -10.76
C GLU A 96 -8.14 -5.96 -11.51
N ALA A 97 -8.98 -6.90 -11.04
CA ALA A 97 -9.17 -8.16 -11.74
C ALA A 97 -9.71 -7.95 -13.17
N LYS A 98 -10.63 -7.01 -13.37
CA LYS A 98 -11.11 -6.65 -14.70
C LYS A 98 -9.98 -6.10 -15.57
N PHE A 99 -9.18 -5.18 -15.05
CA PHE A 99 -8.02 -4.58 -15.74
C PHE A 99 -7.01 -5.65 -16.21
N VAL A 100 -6.72 -6.64 -15.35
CA VAL A 100 -5.83 -7.77 -15.69
C VAL A 100 -6.49 -8.71 -16.69
N ASN A 101 -7.76 -9.11 -16.49
CA ASN A 101 -8.47 -10.05 -17.37
C ASN A 101 -8.67 -9.48 -18.79
N GLU A 102 -8.79 -8.18 -18.93
CA GLU A 102 -8.84 -7.50 -20.23
C GLU A 102 -7.44 -7.34 -20.88
N GLY A 103 -6.40 -7.86 -20.21
CA GLY A 103 -5.03 -7.85 -20.71
C GLY A 103 -4.34 -6.49 -20.67
N HIS A 104 -4.86 -5.53 -19.91
CA HIS A 104 -4.23 -4.22 -19.74
C HIS A 104 -3.13 -4.22 -18.68
N GLY A 105 -3.24 -5.08 -17.67
CA GLY A 105 -2.26 -5.26 -16.61
C GLY A 105 -1.70 -6.66 -16.56
N VAL A 106 -0.47 -6.78 -16.08
CA VAL A 106 0.21 -8.05 -15.85
C VAL A 106 0.83 -8.10 -14.46
N GLN A 107 1.14 -9.30 -13.97
CA GLN A 107 1.82 -9.53 -12.69
C GLN A 107 1.17 -8.78 -11.50
N PRO A 108 -0.13 -8.94 -11.24
CA PRO A 108 -0.74 -8.35 -10.05
C PRO A 108 -0.11 -8.95 -8.79
N ARG A 109 0.34 -8.08 -7.88
CA ARG A 109 0.95 -8.48 -6.60
C ARG A 109 0.29 -7.75 -5.44
N GLY A 110 -0.17 -8.51 -4.44
CA GLY A 110 -0.55 -7.94 -3.16
C GLY A 110 0.68 -7.37 -2.45
N ILE A 111 0.53 -6.19 -1.87
CA ILE A 111 1.64 -5.53 -1.15
C ILE A 111 1.31 -5.27 0.31
N MET A 112 0.08 -4.94 0.61
CA MET A 112 -0.37 -4.60 1.95
C MET A 112 -1.90 -4.59 2.00
N TYR A 113 -2.43 -4.42 3.19
CA TYR A 113 -3.81 -4.01 3.40
C TYR A 113 -3.89 -2.99 4.55
N ASN A 114 -4.89 -2.14 4.52
CA ASN A 114 -5.43 -1.47 5.68
C ASN A 114 -6.86 -1.98 5.89
N ASP A 115 -7.58 -1.36 6.79
CA ASP A 115 -8.97 -1.72 7.02
C ASP A 115 -9.88 -0.49 7.06
N PHE A 116 -11.17 -0.79 6.97
CA PHE A 116 -12.22 0.10 7.40
C PHE A 116 -12.57 -0.21 8.85
N VAL A 117 -13.12 0.78 9.53
CA VAL A 117 -13.67 0.63 10.87
C VAL A 117 -15.10 1.15 10.89
N LEU A 118 -15.97 0.50 11.62
CA LEU A 118 -17.28 1.03 11.96
C LEU A 118 -17.13 1.81 13.25
N VAL A 119 -17.37 3.10 13.20
CA VAL A 119 -17.32 3.99 14.35
C VAL A 119 -18.74 4.42 14.74
N GLY A 120 -18.92 4.76 16.00
CA GLY A 120 -20.22 5.16 16.51
C GLY A 120 -20.15 5.82 17.88
N PRO A 121 -21.31 6.14 18.47
CA PRO A 121 -21.42 6.75 19.78
C PRO A 121 -20.81 5.86 20.87
N LYS A 122 -20.23 6.46 21.89
CA LYS A 122 -19.64 5.73 23.02
C LYS A 122 -20.64 4.87 23.80
N ASN A 123 -21.89 5.31 23.88
CA ASN A 123 -22.97 4.59 24.56
C ASN A 123 -23.53 3.42 23.75
N ASP A 124 -23.10 3.23 22.51
CA ASP A 124 -23.41 2.12 21.61
C ASP A 124 -24.90 1.72 21.61
N PRO A 125 -25.82 2.60 21.21
CA PRO A 125 -27.26 2.36 21.38
C PRO A 125 -27.80 1.17 20.57
N ALA A 126 -27.07 0.69 19.55
CA ALA A 126 -27.42 -0.50 18.78
C ALA A 126 -26.68 -1.76 19.23
N ASP A 127 -25.91 -1.71 20.33
CA ASP A 127 -25.12 -2.85 20.85
C ASP A 127 -24.21 -3.49 19.78
N VAL A 128 -23.58 -2.63 18.97
CA VAL A 128 -22.68 -3.04 17.87
C VAL A 128 -21.44 -3.76 18.38
N LYS A 129 -20.91 -3.34 19.52
CA LYS A 129 -19.70 -3.93 20.12
C LYS A 129 -19.86 -5.39 20.50
N SER A 130 -21.06 -5.87 20.75
CA SER A 130 -21.33 -7.29 21.02
C SER A 130 -21.34 -8.17 19.77
N ALA A 131 -21.35 -7.55 18.56
CA ALA A 131 -21.41 -8.27 17.30
C ALA A 131 -20.11 -9.05 17.01
N LYS A 132 -20.25 -10.27 16.50
CA LYS A 132 -19.13 -11.16 16.15
C LYS A 132 -18.58 -10.93 14.75
N SER A 133 -19.25 -10.11 13.95
CA SER A 133 -18.86 -9.79 12.58
C SER A 133 -19.40 -8.43 12.17
N ILE A 134 -18.79 -7.83 11.15
CA ILE A 134 -19.27 -6.57 10.58
C ILE A 134 -20.70 -6.69 10.02
N LYS A 135 -21.07 -7.86 9.49
CA LYS A 135 -22.43 -8.12 9.01
C LYS A 135 -23.45 -8.06 10.15
N GLU A 136 -23.13 -8.69 11.27
CA GLU A 136 -23.98 -8.65 12.47
C GLU A 136 -24.05 -7.24 13.06
N ALA A 137 -22.90 -6.53 13.11
CA ALA A 137 -22.83 -5.15 13.55
C ALA A 137 -23.78 -4.24 12.75
N LEU A 138 -23.73 -4.31 11.43
CA LEU A 138 -24.61 -3.56 10.55
C LEU A 138 -26.08 -3.99 10.68
N ALA A 139 -26.33 -5.30 10.79
CA ALA A 139 -27.69 -5.80 11.04
C ALA A 139 -28.28 -5.23 12.34
N LYS A 140 -27.50 -5.13 13.41
CA LYS A 140 -27.93 -4.50 14.66
C LYS A 140 -28.22 -3.01 14.49
N VAL A 141 -27.40 -2.26 13.75
CA VAL A 141 -27.66 -0.84 13.44
C VAL A 141 -29.00 -0.67 12.75
N SER A 142 -29.29 -1.48 11.70
CA SER A 142 -30.54 -1.37 10.95
C SER A 142 -31.77 -1.87 11.75
N ALA A 143 -31.63 -2.96 12.51
CA ALA A 143 -32.72 -3.53 13.30
C ALA A 143 -33.19 -2.59 14.43
N ASN A 144 -32.25 -1.79 14.98
CA ASN A 144 -32.57 -0.78 16.00
C ASN A 144 -32.93 0.58 15.40
N ASN A 145 -33.00 0.71 14.07
CA ASN A 145 -33.18 1.99 13.37
C ASN A 145 -32.16 3.07 13.84
N ALA A 146 -31.00 2.63 14.30
CA ALA A 146 -29.96 3.54 14.79
C ALA A 146 -29.45 4.42 13.63
N LEU A 147 -29.14 5.68 13.96
CA LEU A 147 -28.70 6.63 12.95
C LEU A 147 -27.37 6.19 12.35
N PHE A 148 -27.33 6.11 11.02
CA PHE A 148 -26.14 5.80 10.24
C PHE A 148 -25.92 6.87 9.17
N ILE A 149 -24.76 7.46 9.15
CA ILE A 149 -24.36 8.47 8.16
C ILE A 149 -23.49 7.82 7.11
N SER A 150 -24.01 7.77 5.89
CA SER A 150 -23.29 7.32 4.71
C SER A 150 -22.64 8.49 3.97
N ARG A 151 -21.51 8.25 3.32
CA ARG A 151 -20.92 9.23 2.41
C ARG A 151 -21.85 9.61 1.26
N GLY A 152 -22.53 8.66 0.65
CA GLY A 152 -23.45 8.89 -0.45
C GLY A 152 -22.84 9.54 -1.69
N ASP A 153 -21.52 9.38 -1.93
CA ASP A 153 -20.73 10.14 -2.92
C ASP A 153 -20.05 9.27 -3.99
N ASP A 154 -20.46 8.00 -4.10
CA ASP A 154 -19.88 7.00 -5.03
C ASP A 154 -18.37 6.73 -4.85
N SER A 155 -17.78 7.15 -3.71
CA SER A 155 -16.38 6.88 -3.36
C SER A 155 -16.11 5.41 -3.08
N GLY A 156 -14.82 5.05 -2.93
CA GLY A 156 -14.41 3.70 -2.51
C GLY A 156 -15.01 3.29 -1.17
N THR A 157 -15.08 4.20 -0.19
CA THR A 157 -15.72 3.97 1.11
C THR A 157 -17.21 3.73 0.96
N HIS A 158 -17.92 4.54 0.18
CA HIS A 158 -19.35 4.35 -0.09
C HIS A 158 -19.62 3.00 -0.79
N LYS A 159 -18.86 2.65 -1.80
CA LYS A 159 -18.96 1.34 -2.47
C LYS A 159 -18.73 0.17 -1.52
N LYS A 160 -17.73 0.29 -0.63
CA LYS A 160 -17.45 -0.70 0.42
C LYS A 160 -18.63 -0.84 1.37
N GLU A 161 -19.17 0.27 1.86
CA GLU A 161 -20.32 0.34 2.74
C GLU A 161 -21.53 -0.37 2.14
N LEU A 162 -21.94 0.01 0.91
CA LEU A 162 -23.05 -0.62 0.20
C LEU A 162 -22.87 -2.14 0.02
N GLY A 163 -21.62 -2.56 -0.24
CA GLY A 163 -21.27 -3.97 -0.32
C GLY A 163 -21.45 -4.71 1.00
N LEU A 164 -21.13 -4.08 2.12
CA LEU A 164 -21.28 -4.63 3.46
C LEU A 164 -22.77 -4.71 3.87
N TRP A 165 -23.57 -3.67 3.60
CA TRP A 165 -25.01 -3.68 3.81
C TRP A 165 -25.71 -4.80 3.05
N LYS A 166 -25.34 -4.98 1.77
CA LYS A 166 -25.83 -6.11 0.96
C LYS A 166 -25.47 -7.46 1.58
N GLN A 167 -24.25 -7.62 2.11
CA GLN A 167 -23.83 -8.85 2.77
C GLN A 167 -24.51 -9.08 4.13
N ALA A 168 -24.90 -8.01 4.82
CA ALA A 168 -25.71 -8.06 6.03
C ALA A 168 -27.18 -8.40 5.76
N GLY A 169 -27.61 -8.44 4.49
CA GLY A 169 -28.99 -8.69 4.10
C GLY A 169 -29.94 -7.50 4.35
N THR A 170 -29.38 -6.32 4.61
CA THR A 170 -30.16 -5.11 4.89
C THR A 170 -30.56 -4.42 3.60
N LYS A 171 -31.87 -4.11 3.47
CA LYS A 171 -32.39 -3.28 2.39
C LYS A 171 -32.18 -1.80 2.73
N LEU A 172 -31.56 -1.07 1.84
CA LEU A 172 -31.37 0.39 1.96
C LEU A 172 -32.44 1.16 1.13
N PRO A 173 -32.81 2.39 1.56
CA PRO A 173 -32.53 2.92 2.89
C PRO A 173 -33.45 2.31 3.96
N PHE A 174 -32.97 2.26 5.22
CA PHE A 174 -33.85 2.08 6.40
C PHE A 174 -34.07 3.44 7.09
N GLU A 175 -34.94 3.51 8.09
CA GLU A 175 -35.39 4.78 8.70
C GLU A 175 -34.22 5.61 9.27
N GLY A 176 -33.19 4.96 9.87
CA GLY A 176 -32.01 5.63 10.42
C GLY A 176 -30.91 5.96 9.40
N TYR A 177 -31.03 5.57 8.13
CA TYR A 177 -29.95 5.73 7.12
C TYR A 177 -30.02 7.12 6.45
N ARG A 178 -28.87 7.83 6.39
CA ARG A 178 -28.75 9.15 5.75
C ARG A 178 -27.51 9.23 4.87
N GLU A 179 -27.70 9.56 3.62
CA GLU A 179 -26.62 9.90 2.68
C GLU A 179 -26.40 11.42 2.70
N VAL A 180 -25.13 11.86 2.87
CA VAL A 180 -24.83 13.29 3.03
C VAL A 180 -24.03 13.89 1.88
N GLY A 181 -23.53 13.08 0.92
CA GLY A 181 -22.79 13.57 -0.24
C GLY A 181 -21.48 14.27 0.13
N GLN A 182 -20.81 13.87 1.22
CA GLN A 182 -19.66 14.58 1.77
C GLN A 182 -18.40 13.71 1.82
N GLY A 183 -17.22 14.36 1.86
CA GLY A 183 -15.94 13.67 2.13
C GLY A 183 -15.89 13.10 3.55
N MET A 184 -15.04 12.04 3.74
CA MET A 184 -15.06 11.21 4.97
C MET A 184 -14.81 12.02 6.25
N GLY A 185 -13.92 13.01 6.22
CA GLY A 185 -13.67 13.87 7.40
C GLY A 185 -14.93 14.65 7.83
N LYS A 186 -15.70 15.16 6.87
CA LYS A 186 -16.97 15.85 7.19
C LYS A 186 -18.04 14.87 7.66
N VAL A 187 -18.08 13.67 7.08
CA VAL A 187 -18.98 12.59 7.55
C VAL A 187 -18.70 12.24 9.00
N LEU A 188 -17.43 12.10 9.41
CA LEU A 188 -17.07 11.84 10.81
C LEU A 188 -17.54 12.97 11.75
N GLN A 189 -17.42 14.24 11.33
CA GLN A 189 -17.90 15.38 12.12
C GLN A 189 -19.43 15.33 12.27
N ILE A 190 -20.16 15.12 11.17
CA ILE A 190 -21.63 15.01 11.19
C ILE A 190 -22.06 13.82 12.07
N SER A 191 -21.40 12.67 11.93
CA SER A 191 -21.70 11.49 12.76
C SER A 191 -21.45 11.76 14.24
N SER A 192 -20.40 12.52 14.58
CA SER A 192 -20.11 12.93 15.95
C SER A 192 -21.21 13.86 16.51
N GLU A 193 -21.59 14.89 15.75
CA GLU A 193 -22.63 15.85 16.14
C GLU A 193 -23.99 15.17 16.37
N LEU A 194 -24.32 14.18 15.52
CA LEU A 194 -25.60 13.46 15.55
C LEU A 194 -25.55 12.17 16.39
N GLN A 195 -24.40 11.85 16.99
CA GLN A 195 -24.21 10.60 17.72
C GLN A 195 -24.61 9.38 16.88
N ALA A 196 -24.10 9.30 15.65
CA ALA A 196 -24.46 8.32 14.63
C ALA A 196 -23.31 7.35 14.36
N TYR A 197 -23.66 6.17 13.85
CA TYR A 197 -22.67 5.24 13.28
C TYR A 197 -22.23 5.67 11.87
N THR A 198 -21.01 5.34 11.49
CA THR A 198 -20.53 5.50 10.11
C THR A 198 -19.36 4.56 9.82
N LEU A 199 -19.19 4.17 8.55
CA LEU A 199 -18.02 3.44 8.09
C LEU A 199 -16.94 4.42 7.64
N THR A 200 -15.71 4.24 8.10
CA THR A 200 -14.57 5.06 7.69
C THR A 200 -13.35 4.20 7.42
N ASP A 201 -12.45 4.65 6.55
CA ASP A 201 -11.12 4.07 6.46
C ASP A 201 -10.30 4.42 7.72
N ARG A 202 -9.40 3.52 8.13
CA ARG A 202 -8.59 3.71 9.33
C ARG A 202 -7.71 4.96 9.25
N GLY A 203 -7.19 5.30 8.08
CA GLY A 203 -6.34 6.49 7.93
C GLY A 203 -7.10 7.78 8.26
N THR A 204 -8.32 7.93 7.73
CA THR A 204 -9.18 9.06 8.08
C THR A 204 -9.60 9.03 9.54
N TRP A 205 -9.91 7.86 10.10
CA TRP A 205 -10.20 7.72 11.52
C TRP A 205 -9.03 8.23 12.39
N LEU A 206 -7.80 7.81 12.14
CA LEU A 206 -6.63 8.23 12.89
C LEU A 206 -6.40 9.74 12.84
N ALA A 207 -6.69 10.38 11.69
CA ALA A 207 -6.57 11.83 11.53
C ALA A 207 -7.68 12.64 12.25
N TYR A 208 -8.81 12.02 12.54
CA TYR A 208 -9.98 12.69 13.10
C TYR A 208 -10.38 12.23 14.51
N LYS A 209 -9.91 11.10 15.02
CA LYS A 209 -10.32 10.53 16.31
C LYS A 209 -10.22 11.47 17.50
N SER A 210 -9.27 12.41 17.49
CA SER A 210 -9.13 13.44 18.53
C SER A 210 -10.04 14.67 18.35
N LYS A 211 -10.77 14.74 17.23
CA LYS A 211 -11.61 15.89 16.84
C LYS A 211 -13.09 15.55 16.86
N VAL A 212 -13.46 14.30 17.17
CA VAL A 212 -14.81 13.79 17.17
C VAL A 212 -15.09 13.01 18.45
N ASP A 213 -16.34 13.02 18.89
CA ASP A 213 -16.80 12.27 20.06
C ASP A 213 -17.44 10.95 19.63
N LEU A 214 -16.62 10.11 19.00
CA LEU A 214 -16.96 8.76 18.55
C LEU A 214 -15.86 7.79 19.00
N GLU A 215 -16.16 6.50 18.91
CA GLU A 215 -15.17 5.44 19.10
C GLU A 215 -15.36 4.31 18.09
N ILE A 216 -14.39 3.40 18.00
CA ILE A 216 -14.51 2.22 17.18
C ILE A 216 -15.52 1.28 17.82
N ALA A 217 -16.59 0.99 17.10
CA ALA A 217 -17.65 0.05 17.49
C ALA A 217 -17.39 -1.36 16.92
N SER A 218 -16.77 -1.46 15.72
CA SER A 218 -16.40 -2.75 15.14
C SER A 218 -15.16 -2.60 14.24
N GLU A 219 -14.21 -3.52 14.40
CA GLU A 219 -12.96 -3.61 13.62
C GLU A 219 -12.48 -5.06 13.51
N GLY A 220 -11.42 -5.29 12.71
CA GLY A 220 -10.71 -6.58 12.62
C GLY A 220 -11.43 -7.68 11.81
N ASP A 221 -12.66 -7.48 11.39
CA ASP A 221 -13.37 -8.43 10.51
C ASP A 221 -12.73 -8.43 9.11
N LYS A 222 -12.58 -9.63 8.52
CA LYS A 222 -12.04 -9.79 7.15
C LYS A 222 -12.85 -9.02 6.10
N GLY A 223 -14.17 -8.85 6.33
CA GLY A 223 -15.03 -8.03 5.50
C GLY A 223 -14.62 -6.56 5.46
N LEU A 224 -13.90 -6.07 6.47
CA LEU A 224 -13.39 -4.69 6.55
C LEU A 224 -12.04 -4.49 5.86
N PHE A 225 -11.34 -5.56 5.48
CA PHE A 225 -10.02 -5.44 4.86
C PHE A 225 -10.09 -4.74 3.51
N ASN A 226 -9.08 -3.94 3.26
CA ASN A 226 -8.88 -3.13 2.07
C ASN A 226 -7.51 -3.45 1.48
N PRO A 227 -7.40 -4.52 0.65
CA PRO A 227 -6.13 -4.97 0.11
C PRO A 227 -5.66 -4.06 -1.01
N TYR A 228 -4.35 -3.82 -1.05
CA TYR A 228 -3.66 -3.05 -2.07
C TYR A 228 -2.85 -3.97 -2.97
N GLN A 229 -2.92 -3.70 -4.26
CA GLN A 229 -2.10 -4.38 -5.26
C GLN A 229 -1.29 -3.38 -6.08
N VAL A 230 -0.09 -3.80 -6.47
CA VAL A 230 0.66 -3.19 -7.56
C VAL A 230 0.50 -4.08 -8.81
N ILE A 231 0.28 -3.46 -9.97
CA ILE A 231 0.04 -4.15 -11.24
C ILE A 231 0.84 -3.43 -12.31
N LEU A 232 1.67 -4.15 -13.04
CA LEU A 232 2.40 -3.60 -14.19
C LEU A 232 1.45 -3.36 -15.35
N VAL A 233 1.61 -2.26 -16.06
CA VAL A 233 0.94 -2.07 -17.35
C VAL A 233 1.52 -3.06 -18.35
N ASN A 234 0.67 -3.66 -19.17
CA ASN A 234 1.09 -4.72 -20.08
C ASN A 234 2.01 -4.17 -21.19
N PRO A 235 3.30 -4.50 -21.19
CA PRO A 235 4.26 -3.97 -22.16
C PRO A 235 4.03 -4.45 -23.60
N ALA A 236 3.25 -5.51 -23.78
CA ALA A 236 2.90 -5.99 -25.11
C ALA A 236 1.89 -5.08 -25.84
N LYS A 237 1.30 -4.11 -25.14
CA LYS A 237 0.29 -3.20 -25.70
C LYS A 237 0.83 -1.81 -26.04
N PHE A 238 1.95 -1.42 -25.46
CA PHE A 238 2.45 -0.05 -25.56
C PHE A 238 3.96 0.00 -25.71
N ASP A 239 4.43 0.75 -26.68
CA ASP A 239 5.82 1.15 -26.79
C ASP A 239 6.12 2.30 -25.81
N GLY A 240 7.35 2.37 -25.29
CA GLY A 240 7.79 3.49 -24.45
C GLY A 240 7.43 3.42 -22.96
N LEU A 241 6.92 2.27 -22.48
CA LEU A 241 6.81 2.02 -21.04
C LEU A 241 8.19 1.76 -20.43
N ASN A 242 8.46 2.31 -19.25
CA ASN A 242 9.62 1.94 -18.48
C ASN A 242 9.40 0.59 -17.75
N THR A 243 9.33 -0.48 -18.54
CA THR A 243 9.06 -1.83 -18.05
C THR A 243 10.08 -2.29 -17.02
N LYS A 244 11.36 -1.93 -17.21
CA LYS A 244 12.44 -2.32 -16.31
C LYS A 244 12.31 -1.64 -14.96
N GLY A 245 12.10 -0.34 -14.95
CA GLY A 245 11.89 0.43 -13.72
C GLY A 245 10.61 0.01 -12.99
N ALA A 246 9.53 -0.24 -13.73
CA ALA A 246 8.27 -0.73 -13.18
C ALA A 246 8.42 -2.11 -12.53
N GLN A 247 9.13 -3.04 -13.19
CA GLN A 247 9.41 -4.37 -12.62
C GLN A 247 10.26 -4.26 -11.36
N ALA A 248 11.33 -3.48 -11.38
CA ALA A 248 12.21 -3.27 -10.24
C ALA A 248 11.44 -2.68 -9.03
N LEU A 249 10.57 -1.68 -9.28
CA LEU A 249 9.73 -1.11 -8.22
C LEU A 249 8.73 -2.14 -7.67
N SER A 250 8.10 -2.92 -8.54
CA SER A 250 7.18 -3.98 -8.13
C SER A 250 7.89 -5.04 -7.28
N ASP A 251 9.09 -5.49 -7.69
CA ASP A 251 9.89 -6.47 -6.95
C ASP A 251 10.34 -5.92 -5.59
N TRP A 252 10.76 -4.66 -5.56
CA TRP A 252 11.17 -3.99 -4.33
C TRP A 252 10.01 -3.83 -3.34
N LEU A 253 8.80 -3.48 -3.80
CA LEU A 253 7.61 -3.34 -2.94
C LEU A 253 7.24 -4.65 -2.23
N VAL A 254 7.50 -5.81 -2.84
CA VAL A 254 7.21 -7.12 -2.23
C VAL A 254 8.42 -7.73 -1.52
N SER A 255 9.59 -7.08 -1.54
CA SER A 255 10.78 -7.55 -0.85
C SER A 255 10.58 -7.57 0.67
N GLU A 256 11.24 -8.49 1.36
CA GLU A 256 11.17 -8.62 2.83
C GLU A 256 11.51 -7.31 3.54
N ALA A 257 12.54 -6.60 3.07
CA ALA A 257 12.94 -5.32 3.65
C ALA A 257 11.84 -4.26 3.55
N THR A 258 11.22 -4.11 2.38
CA THR A 258 10.13 -3.15 2.16
C THR A 258 8.86 -3.56 2.91
N GLN A 259 8.56 -4.86 2.95
CA GLN A 259 7.42 -5.37 3.70
C GLN A 259 7.57 -5.11 5.21
N LYS A 260 8.78 -5.22 5.74
CA LYS A 260 9.08 -4.81 7.12
C LYS A 260 8.83 -3.30 7.31
N ARG A 261 9.29 -2.46 6.39
CA ARG A 261 9.07 -1.00 6.46
C ARG A 261 7.60 -0.64 6.39
N ILE A 262 6.80 -1.31 5.56
CA ILE A 262 5.34 -1.13 5.52
C ILE A 262 4.73 -1.44 6.91
N ASN A 263 5.14 -2.53 7.55
CA ASN A 263 4.69 -2.87 8.90
C ASN A 263 5.16 -1.88 9.98
N ASP A 264 6.30 -1.24 9.77
CA ASP A 264 6.89 -0.27 10.70
C ASP A 264 6.33 1.16 10.50
N PHE A 265 5.66 1.41 9.38
CA PHE A 265 5.06 2.73 9.10
C PHE A 265 3.97 3.07 10.12
N ARG A 266 4.01 4.31 10.61
CA ARG A 266 3.04 4.84 11.59
C ARG A 266 2.44 6.15 11.09
N LEU A 267 1.12 6.24 11.17
CA LEU A 267 0.38 7.49 10.99
C LEU A 267 -0.13 7.92 12.37
N HIS A 268 0.26 9.11 12.80
CA HIS A 268 -0.05 9.61 14.15
C HIS A 268 0.31 8.63 15.29
N GLY A 269 1.43 7.92 15.15
CA GLY A 269 1.93 6.94 16.12
C GLY A 269 1.29 5.55 16.02
N GLU A 270 0.30 5.36 15.18
CA GLU A 270 -0.41 4.08 15.02
C GLU A 270 -0.14 3.40 13.67
N ARG A 271 -0.21 2.07 13.66
CA ARG A 271 -0.04 1.30 12.44
C ARG A 271 -1.24 1.51 11.52
N LEU A 272 -0.97 1.93 10.29
CA LEU A 272 -2.01 2.10 9.28
C LEU A 272 -2.07 0.93 8.30
N PHE A 273 -0.92 0.39 7.90
CA PHE A 273 -0.82 -0.69 6.93
C PHE A 273 -0.25 -1.95 7.54
N ILE A 274 -0.68 -3.08 7.02
CA ILE A 274 -0.16 -4.41 7.33
C ILE A 274 0.34 -5.02 6.03
N ALA A 275 1.64 -5.34 6.00
CA ALA A 275 2.27 -5.99 4.88
C ALA A 275 1.70 -7.39 4.64
N ASN A 276 1.49 -7.77 3.39
CA ASN A 276 0.93 -9.08 3.03
C ASN A 276 1.39 -9.58 1.66
N ALA A 277 2.55 -9.14 1.18
CA ALA A 277 3.14 -9.73 -0.02
C ALA A 277 3.34 -11.24 0.16
N LYS A 278 3.02 -12.01 -0.91
CA LYS A 278 3.16 -13.46 -0.95
C LYS A 278 4.07 -13.84 -2.12
#